data_63aba9cc1db698d2192f5212dc28c744
#
_entry.id   63aba9cc1db698d2192f5212dc28c744
#
_cell.length_a   1.000
_cell.length_b   1.000
_cell.length_c   1.000
_cell.angle_alpha   90.00
_cell.angle_beta   90.00
_cell.angle_gamma   90.00
#
_symmetry.space_group_name_H-M   'P 1'
#
loop_
_entity.id
_entity.type
_entity.pdbx_description
1 polymer ?
#
loop_
_entity_poly.entity_id
_entity_poly.type
_entity_poly.pdbx_seq_one_letter_code
_entity_poly.pdbx_strand_id
1 'polypeptide(L)' 'MPAYEICYLDGEGVLTYKFLANCDDDGRAKVLAHAMKLPSAKRLEVWSGEALIYARPSPLAQTGLLRTG' A
#
# COMPACT_ATOMS: atom_id res chain seq x y z
N MET A 1 -18.99 6.69 -1.57
CA MET A 1 -17.53 6.80 -1.72
C MET A 1 -16.92 5.42 -1.67
N PRO A 2 -15.96 5.15 -2.54
CA PRO A 2 -15.34 3.82 -2.51
C PRO A 2 -14.55 3.60 -1.22
N ALA A 3 -14.53 2.37 -0.79
CA ALA A 3 -13.77 1.97 0.38
C ALA A 3 -12.44 1.39 -0.07
N TYR A 4 -11.38 1.84 0.56
CA TYR A 4 -10.02 1.38 0.27
C TYR A 4 -9.47 0.67 1.49
N GLU A 5 -8.72 -0.39 1.25
CA GLU A 5 -8.02 -1.08 2.32
C GLU A 5 -6.57 -0.66 2.28
N ILE A 6 -6.11 -0.07 3.38
CA ILE A 6 -4.75 0.43 3.47
C ILE A 6 -3.98 -0.49 4.41
N CYS A 7 -2.89 -1.05 3.91
CA CYS A 7 -2.12 -2.07 4.62
C CYS A 7 -0.69 -1.61 4.82
N TYR A 8 -0.16 -1.88 6.01
CA TYR A 8 1.22 -1.58 6.33
C TYR A 8 1.94 -2.86 6.70
N LEU A 9 3.12 -3.05 6.13
CA LEU A 9 3.89 -4.26 6.31
C LEU A 9 5.28 -3.90 6.81
N ASP A 10 5.91 -4.85 7.51
CA ASP A 10 7.27 -4.63 7.99
C ASP A 10 8.28 -5.05 6.93
N GLY A 11 9.57 -5.03 7.29
CA GLY A 11 10.63 -5.34 6.33
C GLY A 11 10.63 -6.78 5.86
N GLU A 12 9.91 -7.65 6.54
CA GLU A 12 9.81 -9.05 6.16
C GLU A 12 8.54 -9.36 5.41
N GLY A 13 7.74 -8.34 5.13
CA GLY A 13 6.50 -8.52 4.40
C GLY A 13 5.33 -8.96 5.25
N VAL A 14 5.45 -8.86 6.56
CA VAL A 14 4.38 -9.24 7.46
C VAL A 14 3.46 -8.05 7.69
N LEU A 15 2.16 -8.28 7.58
CA LEU A 15 1.16 -7.24 7.82
C LEU A 15 1.17 -6.85 9.28
N THR A 16 1.42 -5.57 9.55
CA THR A 16 1.45 -5.08 10.92
C THR A 16 0.21 -4.28 11.29
N TYR A 17 -0.44 -3.68 10.30
CA TYR A 17 -1.63 -2.88 10.55
C TYR A 17 -2.38 -2.66 9.24
N LYS A 18 -3.71 -2.66 9.32
CA LYS A 18 -4.52 -2.28 8.17
C LYS A 18 -5.81 -1.65 8.63
N PHE A 19 -6.38 -0.82 7.78
CA PHE A 19 -7.67 -0.20 8.07
C PHE A 19 -8.39 0.13 6.77
N LEU A 20 -9.69 0.32 6.88
CA LEU A 20 -10.52 0.72 5.76
C LEU A 20 -10.73 2.22 5.79
N ALA A 21 -10.70 2.82 4.63
CA ALA A 21 -10.91 4.26 4.50
C ALA A 21 -11.83 4.55 3.33
N ASN A 22 -12.77 5.45 3.52
CA ASN A 22 -13.63 5.92 2.44
C ASN A 22 -12.99 7.17 1.86
N CYS A 23 -12.61 7.11 0.60
CA CYS A 23 -11.95 8.22 -0.07
C CYS A 23 -12.65 8.52 -1.38
N ASP A 24 -12.55 9.76 -1.83
CA ASP A 24 -13.20 10.18 -3.06
C ASP A 24 -12.60 9.50 -4.28
N ASP A 25 -11.30 9.28 -4.26
CA ASP A 25 -10.62 8.69 -5.41
C ASP A 25 -9.30 8.07 -4.95
N ASP A 26 -8.61 7.44 -5.91
CA ASP A 26 -7.36 6.76 -5.63
C ASP A 26 -6.29 7.71 -5.10
N GLY A 27 -6.26 8.93 -5.63
CA GLY A 27 -5.26 9.89 -5.19
C GLY A 27 -5.39 10.24 -3.73
N ARG A 28 -6.62 10.41 -3.26
CA ARG A 28 -6.85 10.70 -1.85
C ARG A 28 -6.45 9.53 -0.98
N ALA A 29 -6.72 8.31 -1.44
CA ALA A 29 -6.33 7.13 -0.68
C ALA A 29 -4.81 7.04 -0.54
N LYS A 30 -4.08 7.37 -1.60
CA LYS A 30 -2.62 7.37 -1.56
C LYS A 30 -2.09 8.39 -0.55
N VAL A 31 -2.66 9.60 -0.57
CA VAL A 31 -2.25 10.64 0.36
C VAL A 31 -2.49 10.19 1.79
N LEU A 32 -3.66 9.62 2.04
CA LEU A 32 -4.00 9.16 3.38
C LEU A 32 -3.05 8.05 3.84
N ALA A 33 -2.72 7.13 2.94
CA ALA A 33 -1.83 6.03 3.27
C ALA A 33 -0.48 6.55 3.74
N HIS A 34 0.07 7.55 3.06
CA HIS A 34 1.34 8.12 3.46
C HIS A 34 1.23 8.93 4.75
N ALA A 35 0.12 9.64 4.91
CA ALA A 35 -0.07 10.49 6.09
C ALA A 35 -0.16 9.66 7.38
N MET A 36 -0.72 8.46 7.27
CA MET A 36 -0.95 7.62 8.45
C MET A 36 0.18 6.61 8.68
N LYS A 37 1.19 6.61 7.82
CA LYS A 37 2.25 5.62 7.88
C LYS A 37 3.09 5.77 9.15
N LEU A 38 3.30 4.65 9.82
CA LEU A 38 4.15 4.62 11.01
C LEU A 38 5.61 4.39 10.59
N PRO A 39 6.56 4.88 11.41
CA PRO A 39 7.99 4.70 11.07
C PRO A 39 8.40 3.24 10.93
N SER A 40 7.73 2.34 11.65
CA SER A 40 8.06 0.93 11.61
C SER A 40 7.62 0.26 10.32
N ALA A 41 6.73 0.87 9.57
CA ALA A 41 6.25 0.29 8.32
C ALA A 41 7.30 0.45 7.24
N LYS A 42 7.65 -0.65 6.59
CA LYS A 42 8.61 -0.64 5.51
C LYS A 42 7.96 -0.71 4.15
N ARG A 43 6.68 -1.06 4.12
CA ARG A 43 5.92 -1.14 2.89
C ARG A 43 4.49 -0.73 3.18
N LEU A 44 3.86 -0.08 2.22
CA LEU A 44 2.44 0.20 2.32
C LEU A 44 1.75 -0.22 1.03
N GLU A 45 0.47 -0.58 1.13
CA GLU A 45 -0.34 -1.01 0.00
C GLU A 45 -1.72 -0.40 0.14
N VAL A 46 -2.29 -0.01 -1.00
CA VAL A 46 -3.65 0.50 -1.05
C VAL A 46 -4.43 -0.39 -2.00
N TRP A 47 -5.49 -0.99 -1.50
CA TRP A 47 -6.30 -1.93 -2.25
C TRP A 47 -7.71 -1.38 -2.45
N SER A 48 -8.28 -1.61 -3.62
CA SER A 48 -9.67 -1.34 -3.89
C SER A 48 -10.31 -2.68 -4.25
N GLY A 49 -11.04 -3.27 -3.30
CA GLY A 49 -11.51 -4.62 -3.48
C GLY A 49 -10.34 -5.57 -3.60
N GLU A 50 -10.28 -6.30 -4.69
CA GLU A 50 -9.19 -7.24 -4.91
C GLU A 50 -8.07 -6.68 -5.76
N ALA A 51 -8.14 -5.40 -6.10
CA ALA A 51 -7.15 -4.78 -6.95
C ALA A 51 -6.17 -3.95 -6.13
N LEU A 52 -4.90 -4.23 -6.30
CA LEU A 52 -3.85 -3.42 -5.69
C LEU A 52 -3.65 -2.20 -6.58
N ILE A 53 -4.00 -1.01 -6.06
CA ILE A 53 -3.92 0.20 -6.87
C ILE A 53 -2.65 0.99 -6.61
N TYR A 54 -1.95 0.71 -5.52
CA TYR A 54 -0.77 1.48 -5.18
C TYR A 54 0.04 0.73 -4.14
N ALA A 55 1.36 0.78 -4.26
CA ALA A 55 2.26 0.18 -3.27
C ALA A 55 3.58 0.92 -3.30
N ARG A 56 4.22 0.99 -2.14
CA ARG A 56 5.56 1.54 -2.00
C ARG A 56 6.36 0.62 -1.07
N PRO A 57 7.50 0.11 -1.49
CA PRO A 57 8.07 0.25 -2.83
C PRO A 57 7.18 -0.40 -3.88
N SER A 58 7.31 0.07 -5.10
CA SER A 58 6.45 -0.37 -6.20
C SER A 58 6.70 -1.85 -6.53
N PRO A 59 5.61 -2.64 -6.70
CA PRO A 59 5.79 -4.03 -7.11
C PRO A 59 6.50 -4.15 -8.45
N LEU A 60 6.26 -3.21 -9.34
CA LEU A 60 6.89 -3.25 -10.65
C LEU A 60 8.39 -3.14 -10.55
N ALA A 61 8.89 -2.29 -9.67
CA ALA A 61 10.32 -2.17 -9.46
C ALA A 61 10.89 -3.46 -8.92
N GLN A 62 10.21 -4.10 -8.00
CA GLN A 62 10.65 -5.38 -7.46
C GLN A 62 10.70 -6.44 -8.55
N THR A 63 9.67 -6.47 -9.38
CA THR A 63 9.61 -7.43 -10.47
C THR A 63 10.79 -7.23 -11.41
N GLY A 64 11.11 -5.99 -11.70
CA GLY A 64 12.26 -5.70 -12.56
C GLY A 64 13.54 -6.24 -11.98
N LEU A 65 13.75 -6.06 -10.70
CA LEU A 65 14.95 -6.56 -10.05
C LEU A 65 15.02 -8.08 -10.14
N LEU A 66 13.92 -8.74 -9.91
CA LEU A 66 13.90 -10.20 -9.94
C LEU A 66 14.22 -10.72 -11.31
N ARG A 67 13.74 -10.04 -12.35
CA ARG A 67 13.94 -10.52 -13.71
C ARG A 67 15.36 -10.38 -14.20
N THR A 68 16.09 -9.47 -13.62
CA THR A 68 17.47 -9.29 -14.06
C THR A 68 18.35 -10.42 -13.60
N GLY A 69 17.88 -11.13 -12.61
CA GLY A 69 18.62 -12.31 -12.18
C GLY A 69 18.46 -13.43 -13.16
#